data_c75735154e18e02bff7cca1bafcd41c8
#
_entry.id   c75735154e18e02bff7cca1bafcd41c8
#
_cell.length_a   1.000
_cell.length_b   1.000
_cell.length_c   1.000
_cell.angle_alpha   90.00
_cell.angle_beta   90.00
_cell.angle_gamma   90.00
#
_symmetry.space_group_name_H-M   'P 1'
#
loop_
_entity.id
_entity.type
_entity.pdbx_description
1 polymer ?
#
loop_
_entity_poly.entity_id
_entity_poly.type
_entity_poly.pdbx_seq_one_letter_code
_entity_poly.pdbx_strand_id
1 'polypeptide(L)'
;EFCAFAGIGYAPKDGQAFMDFCRNKALNEELLYELGMFKRGEDGNTYAMFRQRIMIPVRNRWGRIIAYTARYIGDNRKAPKYINSATSMIYSKGETVFGIDRAARLRDADYYIIVEGAPDVLRMQSIGYDNTVASLGTAWSDSQFEQLKKYVSSLCFIPDSDIAEGKSYGPGFEAVMTNGAAAIRKGFHVTVRELPFAEIPSETEGEVQYAKNDADSYIRSREDYTSLPEKHFIIWLAQKRFLVAGSMVEERKCVAEIADLLRYIKDQLVYDQCIEQLSRLHGKVKLWRDAVTQARGEARRRNDKPAAMNEMQREAELLRQFGLFVRENCYYSIGEDDDEPSRISNFIMEPLFHIEDEINGTRIFRMRNMYNVCRVIELKESELCSLSNFQQKVGSLGNYVWLAKIDKLNRVKEYLYSKTDTAERIRKLGWNAAEGFFAFGNGIFFAGTFNAVDELGIVRCINGKAFYIPATSKIYLN
;
A
#
# COMPACT_ATOMS: atom_id res chain seq x y z
N GLU A 1 -33.26 2.71 -2.16
CA GLU A 1 -32.96 1.31 -1.78
C GLU A 1 -31.46 1.03 -1.79
N PHE A 2 -30.72 1.34 -2.87
CA PHE A 2 -29.29 1.06 -2.96
C PHE A 2 -28.45 1.73 -1.86
N CYS A 3 -28.72 3.01 -1.50
CA CYS A 3 -28.01 3.72 -0.42
C CYS A 3 -28.15 3.02 0.93
N ALA A 4 -29.35 2.51 1.25
CA ALA A 4 -29.58 1.74 2.48
C ALA A 4 -28.84 0.40 2.45
N PHE A 5 -28.84 -0.28 1.30
CA PHE A 5 -28.09 -1.52 1.09
C PHE A 5 -26.59 -1.31 1.21
N ALA A 6 -26.06 -0.22 0.65
CA ALA A 6 -24.65 0.15 0.75
C ALA A 6 -24.24 0.59 2.17
N GLY A 7 -25.23 0.89 3.04
CA GLY A 7 -25.01 1.35 4.41
C GLY A 7 -24.56 2.80 4.49
N ILE A 8 -24.97 3.62 3.50
CA ILE A 8 -24.67 5.05 3.48
C ILE A 8 -25.48 5.75 4.58
N GLY A 9 -24.80 6.52 5.39
CA GLY A 9 -25.39 7.25 6.51
C GLY A 9 -25.08 8.74 6.48
N TYR A 10 -25.49 9.42 7.53
CA TYR A 10 -25.25 10.85 7.71
C TYR A 10 -24.71 11.13 9.11
N ALA A 11 -23.61 11.89 9.17
CA ALA A 11 -23.09 12.45 10.41
C ALA A 11 -23.60 13.89 10.56
N PRO A 12 -24.45 14.18 11.58
CA PRO A 12 -25.01 15.51 11.82
C PRO A 12 -23.94 16.58 12.04
N LYS A 13 -24.34 17.86 11.92
CA LYS A 13 -23.46 19.00 12.19
C LYS A 13 -22.99 19.01 13.63
N ASP A 14 -23.88 18.68 14.55
CA ASP A 14 -23.58 18.47 15.94
C ASP A 14 -23.13 17.01 16.16
N GLY A 15 -21.83 16.84 16.49
CA GLY A 15 -21.28 15.52 16.81
C GLY A 15 -21.68 14.99 18.19
N GLN A 16 -22.37 15.77 19.00
CA GLN A 16 -22.71 15.41 20.39
C GLN A 16 -23.59 14.18 20.45
N ALA A 17 -24.60 14.09 19.57
CA ALA A 17 -25.51 12.94 19.51
C ALA A 17 -24.79 11.61 19.30
N PHE A 18 -23.73 11.62 18.47
CA PHE A 18 -22.90 10.43 18.25
C PHE A 18 -22.05 10.10 19.49
N MET A 19 -21.48 11.11 20.14
CA MET A 19 -20.69 10.91 21.36
C MET A 19 -21.59 10.36 22.50
N ASP A 20 -22.79 10.90 22.67
CA ASP A 20 -23.73 10.42 23.65
C ASP A 20 -24.22 8.99 23.37
N PHE A 21 -24.42 8.65 22.09
CA PHE A 21 -24.70 7.28 21.68
C PHE A 21 -23.55 6.33 22.08
N CYS A 22 -22.32 6.70 21.83
CA CYS A 22 -21.14 5.89 22.20
C CYS A 22 -21.04 5.69 23.70
N ARG A 23 -21.28 6.76 24.52
CA ARG A 23 -21.29 6.70 25.97
C ARG A 23 -22.43 5.82 26.49
N ASN A 24 -23.64 6.00 25.97
CA ASN A 24 -24.82 5.22 26.36
C ASN A 24 -24.67 3.72 26.05
N LYS A 25 -23.87 3.39 25.00
CA LYS A 25 -23.50 2.01 24.65
C LYS A 25 -22.28 1.51 25.39
N ALA A 26 -21.69 2.32 26.29
CA ALA A 26 -20.44 2.00 27.00
C ALA A 26 -19.31 1.56 26.08
N LEU A 27 -19.18 2.18 24.88
CA LEU A 27 -18.11 1.88 23.96
C LEU A 27 -16.80 2.42 24.54
N ASN A 28 -15.70 1.68 24.32
CA ASN A 28 -14.39 2.07 24.78
C ASN A 28 -13.92 3.36 24.05
N GLU A 29 -13.76 4.45 24.81
CA GLU A 29 -13.44 5.76 24.28
C GLU A 29 -12.02 5.79 23.67
N GLU A 30 -11.04 5.10 24.27
CA GLU A 30 -9.67 4.99 23.72
C GLU A 30 -9.69 4.33 22.35
N LEU A 31 -10.46 3.25 22.21
CA LEU A 31 -10.62 2.59 20.90
C LEU A 31 -11.29 3.51 19.87
N LEU A 32 -12.21 4.38 20.28
CA LEU A 32 -12.82 5.36 19.37
C LEU A 32 -11.83 6.44 18.91
N TYR A 33 -10.85 6.79 19.74
CA TYR A 33 -9.72 7.64 19.33
C TYR A 33 -8.78 6.90 18.37
N GLU A 34 -8.39 5.67 18.67
CA GLU A 34 -7.53 4.85 17.80
C GLU A 34 -8.16 4.62 16.42
N LEU A 35 -9.48 4.40 16.37
CA LEU A 35 -10.22 4.26 15.11
C LEU A 35 -10.47 5.60 14.40
N GLY A 36 -10.05 6.71 14.99
CA GLY A 36 -10.24 8.05 14.44
C GLY A 36 -11.70 8.50 14.37
N MET A 37 -12.56 7.93 15.20
CA MET A 37 -13.96 8.37 15.35
C MET A 37 -14.05 9.63 16.22
N PHE A 38 -13.17 9.72 17.21
CA PHE A 38 -13.01 10.87 18.09
C PHE A 38 -11.69 11.56 17.85
N LYS A 39 -11.65 12.88 18.11
CA LYS A 39 -10.43 13.70 18.15
C LYS A 39 -10.44 14.59 19.38
N ARG A 40 -9.24 14.94 19.85
CA ARG A 40 -9.06 16.00 20.86
C ARG A 40 -8.77 17.31 20.14
N GLY A 41 -9.46 18.37 20.56
CA GLY A 41 -9.16 19.74 20.16
C GLY A 41 -7.95 20.29 20.89
N GLU A 42 -7.47 21.44 20.45
CA GLU A 42 -6.41 22.19 21.13
C GLU A 42 -6.84 22.64 22.54
N ASP A 43 -8.12 22.78 22.77
CA ASP A 43 -8.78 23.07 24.06
C ASP A 43 -8.91 21.84 24.98
N GLY A 44 -8.40 20.67 24.55
CA GLY A 44 -8.50 19.41 25.27
C GLY A 44 -9.88 18.70 25.18
N ASN A 45 -10.86 19.35 24.57
CA ASN A 45 -12.20 18.77 24.43
C ASN A 45 -12.25 17.68 23.37
N THR A 46 -13.03 16.64 23.64
CA THR A 46 -13.33 15.57 22.68
C THR A 46 -14.40 16.02 21.70
N TYR A 47 -14.19 15.71 20.42
CA TYR A 47 -15.22 15.91 19.41
C TYR A 47 -15.27 14.75 18.41
N ALA A 48 -16.45 14.53 17.81
CA ALA A 48 -16.61 13.57 16.75
C ALA A 48 -15.86 14.02 15.48
N MET A 49 -15.08 13.12 14.87
CA MET A 49 -14.29 13.39 13.66
C MET A 49 -15.18 13.75 12.47
N PHE A 50 -16.25 13.03 12.28
CA PHE A 50 -17.18 13.20 11.17
C PHE A 50 -18.35 14.06 11.60
N ARG A 51 -18.51 15.21 10.94
CA ARG A 51 -19.59 16.18 11.20
C ARG A 51 -20.07 16.78 9.90
N GLN A 52 -21.39 16.88 9.73
CA GLN A 52 -22.04 17.43 8.53
C GLN A 52 -21.56 16.73 7.24
N ARG A 53 -21.55 15.37 7.28
CA ARG A 53 -21.03 14.57 6.18
C ARG A 53 -21.93 13.38 5.85
N ILE A 54 -21.99 13.07 4.58
CA ILE A 54 -22.46 11.77 4.10
C ILE A 54 -21.38 10.75 4.41
N MET A 55 -21.76 9.71 5.17
CA MET A 55 -20.85 8.64 5.62
C MET A 55 -20.96 7.45 4.67
N ILE A 56 -19.87 7.06 4.08
CA ILE A 56 -19.75 5.93 3.16
C ILE A 56 -18.85 4.89 3.82
N PRO A 57 -19.36 3.70 4.16
CA PRO A 57 -18.56 2.68 4.82
C PRO A 57 -17.52 2.08 3.86
N VAL A 58 -16.31 1.97 4.34
CA VAL A 58 -15.22 1.23 3.69
C VAL A 58 -15.21 -0.19 4.24
N ARG A 59 -15.34 -1.18 3.37
CA ARG A 59 -15.45 -2.58 3.75
C ARG A 59 -14.24 -3.39 3.30
N ASN A 60 -13.85 -4.35 4.09
CA ASN A 60 -12.89 -5.36 3.66
C ASN A 60 -13.55 -6.40 2.75
N ARG A 61 -12.77 -7.31 2.16
CA ARG A 61 -13.25 -8.35 1.24
C ARG A 61 -14.37 -9.26 1.81
N TRP A 62 -14.52 -9.32 3.12
CA TRP A 62 -15.59 -10.10 3.78
C TRP A 62 -16.84 -9.28 4.07
N GLY A 63 -16.88 -7.99 3.69
CA GLY A 63 -18.00 -7.08 3.89
C GLY A 63 -18.05 -6.42 5.29
N ARG A 64 -17.02 -6.62 6.14
CA ARG A 64 -16.95 -5.95 7.46
C ARG A 64 -16.48 -4.51 7.26
N ILE A 65 -17.15 -3.57 7.94
CA ILE A 65 -16.74 -2.16 7.94
C ILE A 65 -15.43 -2.04 8.71
N ILE A 66 -14.44 -1.41 8.08
CA ILE A 66 -13.09 -1.17 8.63
C ILE A 66 -12.75 0.31 8.72
N ALA A 67 -13.46 1.17 7.98
CA ALA A 67 -13.26 2.61 7.95
C ALA A 67 -14.48 3.31 7.35
N TYR A 68 -14.41 4.64 7.26
CA TYR A 68 -15.34 5.47 6.52
C TYR A 68 -14.61 6.45 5.63
N THR A 69 -15.18 6.71 4.43
CA THR A 69 -14.92 7.92 3.68
C THR A 69 -16.15 8.81 3.78
N ALA A 70 -15.97 10.13 3.91
CA ALA A 70 -17.07 10.99 4.26
C ALA A 70 -17.05 12.31 3.47
N ARG A 71 -18.14 12.58 2.72
CA ARG A 71 -18.32 13.78 1.90
C ARG A 71 -18.95 14.89 2.70
N TYR A 72 -18.34 16.07 2.73
CA TYR A 72 -18.91 17.27 3.33
C TYR A 72 -20.10 17.80 2.53
N ILE A 73 -21.19 18.16 3.24
CA ILE A 73 -22.41 18.71 2.62
C ILE A 73 -22.85 20.05 3.22
N GLY A 74 -21.93 20.75 3.93
CA GLY A 74 -22.19 22.07 4.48
C GLY A 74 -21.70 23.19 3.56
N ASP A 75 -21.91 24.44 4.01
CA ASP A 75 -21.63 25.66 3.24
C ASP A 75 -20.19 26.17 3.39
N ASN A 76 -19.41 25.59 4.31
CA ASN A 76 -18.03 26.03 4.53
C ASN A 76 -17.10 25.54 3.42
N ARG A 77 -16.79 26.41 2.45
CA ARG A 77 -15.90 26.12 1.32
C ARG A 77 -14.45 25.79 1.72
N LYS A 78 -14.02 26.12 2.95
CA LYS A 78 -12.68 25.76 3.48
C LYS A 78 -12.63 24.32 4.03
N ALA A 79 -13.79 23.69 4.28
CA ALA A 79 -13.80 22.31 4.75
C ALA A 79 -13.40 21.35 3.63
N PRO A 80 -12.55 20.34 3.89
CA PRO A 80 -12.21 19.35 2.89
C PRO A 80 -13.45 18.64 2.35
N LYS A 81 -13.58 18.55 1.02
CA LYS A 81 -14.72 17.90 0.34
C LYS A 81 -14.87 16.46 0.82
N TYR A 82 -13.79 15.72 0.93
CA TYR A 82 -13.74 14.36 1.47
C TYR A 82 -12.74 14.25 2.60
N ILE A 83 -13.06 13.44 3.59
CA ILE A 83 -12.14 12.96 4.62
C ILE A 83 -12.29 11.46 4.77
N ASN A 84 -11.20 10.77 5.06
CA ASN A 84 -11.18 9.35 5.35
C ASN A 84 -10.89 9.11 6.83
N SER A 85 -11.28 7.95 7.37
CA SER A 85 -10.79 7.48 8.66
C SER A 85 -9.25 7.51 8.67
N ALA A 86 -8.68 7.76 9.84
CA ALA A 86 -7.25 7.64 10.06
C ALA A 86 -6.80 6.19 9.89
N THR A 87 -5.51 5.98 9.61
CA THR A 87 -4.92 4.64 9.67
C THR A 87 -5.07 4.08 11.08
N SER A 88 -5.49 2.82 11.18
CA SER A 88 -5.71 2.11 12.44
C SER A 88 -5.25 0.66 12.31
N MET A 89 -5.36 -0.11 13.40
CA MET A 89 -5.01 -1.54 13.38
C MET A 89 -5.82 -2.39 12.37
N ILE A 90 -6.98 -1.89 11.92
CA ILE A 90 -7.87 -2.59 10.96
C ILE A 90 -7.96 -1.92 9.59
N TYR A 91 -7.37 -0.73 9.42
CA TYR A 91 -7.48 0.06 8.20
C TYR A 91 -6.17 0.75 7.85
N SER A 92 -5.70 0.51 6.64
CA SER A 92 -4.61 1.25 5.98
C SER A 92 -5.07 1.68 4.60
N LYS A 93 -5.03 2.99 4.32
CA LYS A 93 -5.45 3.55 3.03
C LYS A 93 -4.69 2.95 1.85
N GLY A 94 -3.38 2.73 2.01
CA GLY A 94 -2.52 2.17 0.96
C GLY A 94 -2.71 0.67 0.72
N GLU A 95 -3.44 -0.02 1.59
CA GLU A 95 -3.71 -1.47 1.48
C GLU A 95 -5.17 -1.78 1.18
N THR A 96 -6.04 -0.77 1.30
CA THR A 96 -7.48 -0.96 1.15
C THR A 96 -7.93 -0.60 -0.26
N VAL A 97 -8.72 -1.48 -0.86
CA VAL A 97 -9.43 -1.28 -2.12
C VAL A 97 -10.91 -1.07 -1.82
N PHE A 98 -11.46 0.08 -2.19
CA PHE A 98 -12.88 0.37 -2.02
C PHE A 98 -13.71 -0.42 -3.04
N GLY A 99 -14.82 -1.01 -2.61
CA GLY A 99 -15.68 -1.84 -3.45
C GLY A 99 -15.26 -3.30 -3.57
N ILE A 100 -14.11 -3.68 -2.99
CA ILE A 100 -13.59 -5.06 -3.05
C ILE A 100 -14.53 -6.09 -2.41
N ASP A 101 -15.35 -5.69 -1.45
CA ASP A 101 -16.31 -6.54 -0.76
C ASP A 101 -17.38 -7.10 -1.69
N ARG A 102 -17.72 -6.38 -2.77
CA ARG A 102 -18.64 -6.83 -3.82
C ARG A 102 -17.88 -7.50 -4.96
N ALA A 103 -16.83 -6.86 -5.45
CA ALA A 103 -16.03 -7.36 -6.57
C ALA A 103 -15.44 -8.76 -6.30
N ALA A 104 -14.92 -9.00 -5.09
CA ALA A 104 -14.34 -10.28 -4.70
C ALA A 104 -15.34 -11.45 -4.60
N ARG A 105 -16.65 -11.18 -4.61
CA ARG A 105 -17.71 -12.21 -4.60
C ARG A 105 -18.08 -12.71 -6.00
N LEU A 106 -17.68 -11.97 -7.03
CA LEU A 106 -17.92 -12.36 -8.41
C LEU A 106 -16.94 -13.48 -8.77
N ARG A 107 -17.49 -14.67 -9.06
CA ARG A 107 -16.65 -15.86 -9.37
C ARG A 107 -16.07 -15.82 -10.78
N ASP A 108 -16.80 -15.18 -11.71
CA ASP A 108 -16.50 -15.19 -13.14
C ASP A 108 -16.30 -13.77 -13.68
N ALA A 109 -15.66 -12.90 -12.90
CA ALA A 109 -15.33 -11.57 -13.38
C ALA A 109 -14.09 -11.62 -14.29
N ASP A 110 -14.26 -11.29 -15.56
CA ASP A 110 -13.15 -11.23 -16.53
C ASP A 110 -12.19 -10.09 -16.21
N TYR A 111 -12.70 -8.98 -15.68
CA TYR A 111 -11.94 -7.79 -15.36
C TYR A 111 -12.59 -6.99 -14.22
N TYR A 112 -11.81 -6.10 -13.62
CA TYR A 112 -12.33 -5.08 -12.71
C TYR A 112 -12.30 -3.70 -13.36
N ILE A 113 -13.32 -2.90 -13.04
CA ILE A 113 -13.43 -1.50 -13.46
C ILE A 113 -12.78 -0.64 -12.39
N ILE A 114 -11.86 0.21 -12.81
CA ILE A 114 -11.11 1.12 -11.96
C ILE A 114 -11.61 2.54 -12.18
N VAL A 115 -12.13 3.16 -11.13
CA VAL A 115 -12.59 4.55 -11.10
C VAL A 115 -11.86 5.36 -10.03
N GLU A 116 -12.04 6.68 -10.00
CA GLU A 116 -11.28 7.54 -9.08
C GLU A 116 -11.72 7.42 -7.64
N GLY A 117 -13.01 7.38 -7.37
CA GLY A 117 -13.52 7.56 -6.02
C GLY A 117 -14.68 6.67 -5.60
N ALA A 118 -15.02 6.77 -4.32
CA ALA A 118 -16.13 6.01 -3.74
C ALA A 118 -17.50 6.32 -4.38
N PRO A 119 -17.85 7.57 -4.73
CA PRO A 119 -19.11 7.86 -5.43
C PRO A 119 -19.23 7.12 -6.75
N ASP A 120 -18.13 7.10 -7.53
CA ASP A 120 -18.11 6.45 -8.84
C ASP A 120 -18.33 4.95 -8.71
N VAL A 121 -17.65 4.32 -7.72
CA VAL A 121 -17.88 2.89 -7.40
C VAL A 121 -19.34 2.65 -7.04
N LEU A 122 -19.92 3.47 -6.17
CA LEU A 122 -21.31 3.32 -5.75
C LEU A 122 -22.27 3.50 -6.92
N ARG A 123 -22.02 4.47 -7.82
CA ARG A 123 -22.79 4.67 -9.04
C ARG A 123 -22.73 3.42 -9.92
N MET A 124 -21.55 2.93 -10.24
CA MET A 124 -21.38 1.76 -11.08
C MET A 124 -22.03 0.52 -10.49
N GLN A 125 -21.86 0.30 -9.17
CA GLN A 125 -22.52 -0.80 -8.47
C GLN A 125 -24.04 -0.67 -8.44
N SER A 126 -24.59 0.56 -8.40
CA SER A 126 -26.04 0.80 -8.40
C SER A 126 -26.73 0.41 -9.72
N ILE A 127 -25.98 0.36 -10.81
CA ILE A 127 -26.43 -0.09 -12.13
C ILE A 127 -25.96 -1.50 -12.48
N GLY A 128 -25.40 -2.24 -11.47
CA GLY A 128 -25.08 -3.65 -11.55
C GLY A 128 -23.67 -3.99 -12.01
N TYR A 129 -22.70 -3.04 -11.96
CA TYR A 129 -21.28 -3.29 -12.16
C TYR A 129 -20.56 -3.48 -10.83
N ASP A 130 -20.86 -4.60 -10.16
CA ASP A 130 -20.28 -4.98 -8.86
C ASP A 130 -18.76 -5.21 -8.91
N ASN A 131 -18.19 -5.39 -10.10
CA ASN A 131 -16.77 -5.50 -10.36
C ASN A 131 -16.03 -4.14 -10.39
N THR A 132 -16.66 -3.06 -9.89
CA THR A 132 -16.04 -1.72 -9.85
C THR A 132 -15.38 -1.48 -8.51
N VAL A 133 -14.12 -0.98 -8.57
CA VAL A 133 -13.29 -0.68 -7.41
C VAL A 133 -12.55 0.65 -7.57
N ALA A 134 -12.12 1.23 -6.44
CA ALA A 134 -11.29 2.42 -6.42
C ALA A 134 -10.20 2.32 -5.34
N SER A 135 -9.09 3.03 -5.55
CA SER A 135 -8.20 3.41 -4.45
C SER A 135 -8.87 4.54 -3.66
N LEU A 136 -8.60 4.64 -2.36
CA LEU A 136 -9.06 5.79 -1.55
C LEU A 136 -8.12 7.00 -1.67
N GLY A 137 -7.33 7.06 -2.76
CA GLY A 137 -6.36 8.10 -3.09
C GLY A 137 -6.13 8.16 -4.59
N THR A 138 -5.23 9.03 -5.05
CA THR A 138 -4.92 9.21 -6.48
C THR A 138 -4.00 8.13 -7.05
N ALA A 139 -3.13 7.55 -6.23
CA ALA A 139 -2.18 6.53 -6.65
C ALA A 139 -2.54 5.16 -6.08
N TRP A 140 -2.44 4.13 -6.91
CA TRP A 140 -2.54 2.74 -6.52
C TRP A 140 -1.21 2.22 -5.98
N SER A 141 -1.24 1.56 -4.84
CA SER A 141 -0.06 0.93 -4.26
C SER A 141 0.20 -0.46 -4.86
N ASP A 142 1.43 -0.93 -4.70
CA ASP A 142 1.80 -2.31 -5.06
C ASP A 142 0.93 -3.34 -4.32
N SER A 143 0.64 -3.10 -3.05
CA SER A 143 -0.20 -3.97 -2.21
C SER A 143 -1.63 -4.07 -2.76
N GLN A 144 -2.22 -2.95 -3.20
CA GLN A 144 -3.54 -2.93 -3.81
C GLN A 144 -3.57 -3.71 -5.13
N PHE A 145 -2.57 -3.54 -6.02
CA PHE A 145 -2.48 -4.33 -7.24
C PHE A 145 -2.30 -5.83 -6.97
N GLU A 146 -1.45 -6.22 -6.01
CA GLU A 146 -1.30 -7.62 -5.62
C GLU A 146 -2.60 -8.20 -5.03
N GLN A 147 -3.41 -7.37 -4.40
CA GLN A 147 -4.73 -7.79 -3.94
C GLN A 147 -5.68 -8.05 -5.12
N LEU A 148 -5.75 -7.16 -6.13
CA LEU A 148 -6.60 -7.34 -7.32
C LEU A 148 -6.19 -8.55 -8.13
N LYS A 149 -4.89 -8.83 -8.23
CA LYS A 149 -4.32 -9.93 -9.01
C LYS A 149 -4.78 -11.33 -8.56
N LYS A 150 -5.29 -11.42 -7.33
CA LYS A 150 -5.88 -12.65 -6.79
C LYS A 150 -7.24 -12.98 -7.40
N TYR A 151 -7.88 -12.02 -8.06
CA TYR A 151 -9.24 -12.15 -8.57
C TYR A 151 -9.32 -12.03 -10.09
N VAL A 152 -8.57 -11.10 -10.69
CA VAL A 152 -8.63 -10.84 -12.14
C VAL A 152 -7.23 -10.62 -12.71
N SER A 153 -7.11 -10.85 -14.01
CA SER A 153 -5.93 -10.57 -14.82
C SER A 153 -6.06 -9.30 -15.67
N SER A 154 -7.25 -8.69 -15.70
CA SER A 154 -7.56 -7.55 -16.56
C SER A 154 -8.18 -6.41 -15.75
N LEU A 155 -7.83 -5.16 -16.11
CA LEU A 155 -8.34 -3.93 -15.50
C LEU A 155 -8.82 -2.97 -16.59
N CYS A 156 -10.01 -2.37 -16.41
CA CYS A 156 -10.54 -1.33 -17.26
C CYS A 156 -10.60 -0.01 -16.49
N PHE A 157 -9.79 0.97 -16.85
CA PHE A 157 -9.78 2.29 -16.21
C PHE A 157 -10.80 3.22 -16.86
N ILE A 158 -11.48 4.00 -16.02
CA ILE A 158 -12.33 5.12 -16.45
C ILE A 158 -11.75 6.39 -15.83
N PRO A 159 -10.98 7.20 -16.60
CA PRO A 159 -10.50 8.48 -16.12
C PRO A 159 -11.62 9.49 -16.01
N ASP A 160 -11.58 10.38 -15.02
CA ASP A 160 -12.37 11.60 -15.03
C ASP A 160 -11.95 12.42 -16.25
N SER A 161 -12.94 12.93 -16.99
CA SER A 161 -12.69 13.85 -18.12
C SER A 161 -12.58 15.27 -17.60
N ASP A 162 -11.40 15.65 -17.14
CA ASP A 162 -11.09 17.02 -16.77
C ASP A 162 -10.00 17.58 -17.67
N ILE A 163 -10.01 18.91 -17.85
CA ILE A 163 -8.97 19.65 -18.56
C ILE A 163 -8.39 20.66 -17.59
N ALA A 164 -7.09 20.58 -17.35
CA ALA A 164 -6.40 21.61 -16.59
C ALA A 164 -6.14 22.84 -17.47
N GLU A 165 -6.24 24.03 -16.88
CA GLU A 165 -5.99 25.29 -17.58
C GLU A 165 -4.64 25.28 -18.30
N GLY A 166 -4.64 25.59 -19.58
CA GLY A 166 -3.43 25.58 -20.41
C GLY A 166 -2.87 24.19 -20.77
N LYS A 167 -3.60 23.10 -20.47
CA LYS A 167 -3.20 21.72 -20.79
C LYS A 167 -4.23 21.05 -21.72
N SER A 168 -3.78 19.99 -22.39
CA SER A 168 -4.64 19.16 -23.25
C SER A 168 -5.46 18.13 -22.48
N TYR A 169 -5.12 17.87 -21.20
CA TYR A 169 -5.82 16.95 -20.30
C TYR A 169 -5.52 17.29 -18.83
N GLY A 170 -6.36 16.84 -17.92
CA GLY A 170 -6.30 17.13 -16.50
C GLY A 170 -5.75 15.99 -15.64
N PRO A 171 -5.84 16.15 -14.31
CA PRO A 171 -5.30 15.21 -13.32
C PRO A 171 -5.85 13.79 -13.44
N GLY A 172 -7.13 13.60 -13.82
CA GLY A 172 -7.72 12.27 -13.98
C GLY A 172 -7.01 11.43 -15.05
N PHE A 173 -6.66 12.05 -16.18
CA PHE A 173 -5.88 11.37 -17.22
C PHE A 173 -4.45 11.06 -16.76
N GLU A 174 -3.78 12.01 -16.07
CA GLU A 174 -2.43 11.80 -15.54
C GLU A 174 -2.40 10.65 -14.52
N ALA A 175 -3.44 10.55 -13.69
CA ALA A 175 -3.59 9.45 -12.73
C ALA A 175 -3.72 8.09 -13.45
N VAL A 176 -4.55 8.00 -14.50
CA VAL A 176 -4.70 6.77 -15.28
C VAL A 176 -3.42 6.44 -16.06
N MET A 177 -2.69 7.42 -16.61
CA MET A 177 -1.38 7.17 -17.25
C MET A 177 -0.40 6.51 -16.28
N THR A 178 -0.32 7.02 -15.05
CA THR A 178 0.58 6.51 -14.02
C THR A 178 0.15 5.12 -13.53
N ASN A 179 -1.11 4.99 -13.14
CA ASN A 179 -1.65 3.76 -12.55
C ASN A 179 -1.78 2.63 -13.58
N GLY A 180 -2.18 2.94 -14.82
CA GLY A 180 -2.25 1.97 -15.92
C GLY A 180 -0.87 1.43 -16.31
N ALA A 181 0.15 2.31 -16.35
CA ALA A 181 1.53 1.88 -16.57
C ALA A 181 2.02 0.97 -15.44
N ALA A 182 1.69 1.28 -14.18
CA ALA A 182 2.01 0.43 -13.04
C ALA A 182 1.29 -0.94 -13.15
N ALA A 183 0.01 -0.96 -13.52
CA ALA A 183 -0.75 -2.18 -13.73
C ALA A 183 -0.16 -3.07 -14.85
N ILE A 184 0.24 -2.48 -15.99
CA ILE A 184 0.94 -3.20 -17.07
C ILE A 184 2.24 -3.85 -16.56
N ARG A 185 3.04 -3.11 -15.79
CA ARG A 185 4.29 -3.65 -15.19
C ARG A 185 4.03 -4.78 -14.21
N LYS A 186 2.89 -4.78 -13.55
CA LYS A 186 2.42 -5.88 -12.68
C LYS A 186 1.83 -7.07 -13.48
N GLY A 187 1.72 -6.95 -14.80
CA GLY A 187 1.27 -8.01 -15.70
C GLY A 187 -0.25 -8.11 -15.87
N PHE A 188 -0.98 -7.03 -15.60
CA PHE A 188 -2.38 -6.93 -15.98
C PHE A 188 -2.54 -6.62 -17.46
N HIS A 189 -3.60 -7.16 -18.07
CA HIS A 189 -4.15 -6.60 -19.29
C HIS A 189 -4.94 -5.33 -18.94
N VAL A 190 -4.63 -4.20 -19.58
CA VAL A 190 -5.20 -2.91 -19.19
C VAL A 190 -5.89 -2.26 -20.39
N THR A 191 -7.15 -1.89 -20.17
CA THR A 191 -7.94 -1.11 -21.10
C THR A 191 -8.43 0.20 -20.47
N VAL A 192 -8.88 1.11 -21.29
CA VAL A 192 -9.42 2.42 -20.88
C VAL A 192 -10.72 2.67 -21.61
N ARG A 193 -11.74 3.13 -20.89
CA ARG A 193 -12.97 3.71 -21.41
C ARG A 193 -13.02 5.18 -21.03
N GLU A 194 -12.84 6.05 -22.00
CA GLU A 194 -12.76 7.48 -21.80
C GLU A 194 -14.14 8.11 -21.79
N LEU A 195 -14.42 8.92 -20.77
CA LEU A 195 -15.64 9.71 -20.70
C LEU A 195 -15.57 10.90 -21.67
N PRO A 196 -16.66 11.26 -22.34
CA PRO A 196 -16.69 12.48 -23.14
C PRO A 196 -16.58 13.71 -22.24
N PHE A 197 -16.03 14.79 -22.78
CA PHE A 197 -16.09 16.09 -22.12
C PHE A 197 -17.52 16.62 -22.16
N ALA A 198 -17.98 17.24 -21.07
CA ALA A 198 -19.23 17.95 -21.06
C ALA A 198 -18.98 19.37 -21.58
N GLU A 199 -19.61 19.73 -22.69
CA GLU A 199 -19.60 21.10 -23.22
C GLU A 199 -20.51 21.99 -22.38
N ILE A 200 -19.99 23.12 -21.90
CA ILE A 200 -20.77 24.16 -21.25
C ILE A 200 -20.87 25.34 -22.20
N PRO A 201 -22.06 25.95 -22.34
CA PRO A 201 -22.19 27.22 -23.07
C PRO A 201 -21.25 28.27 -22.46
N SER A 202 -20.32 28.80 -23.24
CA SER A 202 -19.48 29.93 -22.83
C SER A 202 -20.27 31.24 -22.95
N GLU A 203 -20.03 32.15 -22.00
CA GLU A 203 -20.56 33.52 -22.09
C GLU A 203 -19.86 34.33 -23.21
N THR A 204 -18.73 33.81 -23.72
CA THR A 204 -17.95 34.45 -24.80
C THR A 204 -18.24 33.74 -26.11
N GLU A 205 -18.71 34.49 -27.11
CA GLU A 205 -19.03 33.98 -28.43
C GLU A 205 -17.79 33.37 -29.11
N GLY A 206 -17.85 32.05 -29.40
CA GLY A 206 -16.76 31.32 -30.05
C GLY A 206 -15.82 30.53 -29.09
N GLU A 207 -15.97 30.62 -27.76
CA GLU A 207 -15.23 29.81 -26.81
C GLU A 207 -16.10 28.62 -26.31
N VAL A 208 -15.54 27.43 -26.31
CA VAL A 208 -16.16 26.24 -25.72
C VAL A 208 -15.52 25.99 -24.36
N GLN A 209 -16.31 26.07 -23.30
CA GLN A 209 -15.88 25.66 -21.97
C GLN A 209 -16.28 24.20 -21.75
N TYR A 210 -15.39 23.44 -21.11
CA TYR A 210 -15.59 22.02 -20.80
C TYR A 210 -15.80 21.84 -19.31
N ALA A 211 -16.90 21.16 -18.94
CA ALA A 211 -17.07 20.68 -17.56
C ALA A 211 -16.41 19.32 -17.38
N LYS A 212 -16.02 19.07 -16.15
CA LYS A 212 -15.56 17.75 -15.71
C LYS A 212 -16.75 16.77 -15.76
N ASN A 213 -16.55 15.61 -16.41
CA ASN A 213 -17.37 14.42 -16.20
C ASN A 213 -16.58 13.40 -15.37
N ASP A 214 -17.26 12.79 -14.43
CA ASP A 214 -16.82 11.60 -13.70
C ASP A 214 -17.81 10.46 -13.92
N ALA A 215 -17.49 9.26 -13.49
CA ALA A 215 -18.35 8.10 -13.69
C ALA A 215 -19.71 8.28 -12.98
N ASP A 216 -19.76 8.95 -11.81
CA ASP A 216 -21.00 9.23 -11.08
C ASP A 216 -21.93 10.19 -11.86
N SER A 217 -21.37 11.20 -12.52
CA SER A 217 -22.17 12.19 -13.26
C SER A 217 -22.63 11.69 -14.63
N TYR A 218 -21.80 10.96 -15.35
CA TYR A 218 -22.06 10.56 -16.74
C TYR A 218 -22.75 9.21 -16.87
N ILE A 219 -22.25 8.16 -16.17
CA ILE A 219 -22.72 6.79 -16.33
C ILE A 219 -23.94 6.55 -15.41
N ARG A 220 -25.15 6.61 -15.99
CA ARG A 220 -26.41 6.43 -15.25
C ARG A 220 -27.10 5.12 -15.55
N SER A 221 -26.70 4.45 -16.63
CA SER A 221 -27.25 3.18 -17.10
C SER A 221 -26.14 2.25 -17.58
N ARG A 222 -26.47 0.99 -17.83
CA ARG A 222 -25.54 0.02 -18.44
C ARG A 222 -25.19 0.43 -19.87
N GLU A 223 -26.15 1.00 -20.58
CA GLU A 223 -25.99 1.46 -21.95
C GLU A 223 -24.95 2.60 -22.02
N ASP A 224 -24.97 3.54 -21.07
CA ASP A 224 -23.97 4.61 -21.01
C ASP A 224 -22.57 4.04 -20.93
N TYR A 225 -22.34 3.04 -20.05
CA TYR A 225 -21.04 2.39 -19.91
C TYR A 225 -20.64 1.60 -21.17
N THR A 226 -21.54 0.80 -21.73
CA THR A 226 -21.23 -0.06 -22.87
C THR A 226 -21.03 0.73 -24.16
N SER A 227 -21.62 1.92 -24.29
CA SER A 227 -21.43 2.83 -25.43
C SER A 227 -20.04 3.48 -25.45
N LEU A 228 -19.34 3.54 -24.32
CA LEU A 228 -17.99 4.10 -24.27
C LEU A 228 -17.00 3.18 -25.02
N PRO A 229 -16.23 3.73 -25.97
CA PRO A 229 -15.27 2.95 -26.73
C PRO A 229 -14.14 2.48 -25.81
N GLU A 230 -13.88 1.18 -25.87
CA GLU A 230 -12.77 0.57 -25.13
C GLU A 230 -11.51 0.57 -25.97
N LYS A 231 -10.40 1.03 -25.38
CA LYS A 231 -9.08 1.05 -26.02
C LYS A 231 -8.07 0.32 -25.15
N HIS A 232 -7.16 -0.41 -25.76
CA HIS A 232 -6.00 -0.91 -25.03
C HIS A 232 -5.20 0.27 -24.46
N PHE A 233 -4.79 0.16 -23.17
CA PHE A 233 -4.13 1.26 -22.45
C PHE A 233 -2.92 1.85 -23.20
N ILE A 234 -2.08 1.00 -23.79
CA ILE A 234 -0.88 1.45 -24.52
C ILE A 234 -1.27 2.33 -25.72
N ILE A 235 -2.33 1.99 -26.43
CA ILE A 235 -2.79 2.81 -27.57
C ILE A 235 -3.39 4.12 -27.10
N TRP A 236 -4.19 4.06 -26.05
CA TRP A 236 -4.74 5.25 -25.41
C TRP A 236 -3.63 6.19 -24.89
N LEU A 237 -2.62 5.64 -24.20
CA LEU A 237 -1.45 6.41 -23.72
C LEU A 237 -0.69 7.05 -24.87
N ALA A 238 -0.43 6.30 -25.96
CA ALA A 238 0.23 6.81 -27.15
C ALA A 238 -0.52 7.99 -27.75
N GLN A 239 -1.84 7.87 -27.93
CA GLN A 239 -2.67 8.96 -28.45
C GLN A 239 -2.53 10.24 -27.61
N LYS A 240 -2.54 10.11 -26.27
CA LYS A 240 -2.42 11.26 -25.37
C LYS A 240 -1.00 11.85 -25.37
N ARG A 241 0.05 11.03 -25.38
CA ARG A 241 1.44 11.48 -25.39
C ARG A 241 1.81 12.19 -26.70
N PHE A 242 1.43 11.62 -27.84
CA PHE A 242 1.71 12.25 -29.14
C PHE A 242 0.87 13.51 -29.39
N LEU A 243 -0.31 13.65 -28.78
CA LEU A 243 -1.13 14.87 -28.87
C LEU A 243 -0.39 16.10 -28.31
N VAL A 244 0.43 15.91 -27.27
CA VAL A 244 1.13 17.01 -26.57
C VAL A 244 2.60 17.14 -26.95
N ALA A 245 3.15 16.18 -27.70
CA ALA A 245 4.53 16.22 -28.15
C ALA A 245 4.70 17.31 -29.22
N GLY A 246 5.42 18.39 -28.88
CA GLY A 246 5.68 19.54 -29.76
C GLY A 246 7.03 19.47 -30.47
N SER A 247 7.83 18.41 -30.24
CA SER A 247 9.17 18.28 -30.84
C SER A 247 9.55 16.83 -31.09
N MET A 248 10.49 16.59 -32.04
CA MET A 248 11.06 15.26 -32.31
C MET A 248 11.71 14.61 -31.07
N VAL A 249 12.22 15.43 -30.14
CA VAL A 249 12.82 14.93 -28.90
C VAL A 249 11.75 14.37 -27.97
N GLU A 250 10.64 15.04 -27.87
CA GLU A 250 9.48 14.60 -27.08
C GLU A 250 8.83 13.37 -27.69
N GLU A 251 8.66 13.32 -29.01
CA GLU A 251 8.19 12.12 -29.73
C GLU A 251 9.07 10.89 -29.45
N ARG A 252 10.39 11.07 -29.48
CA ARG A 252 11.33 9.98 -29.11
C ARG A 252 11.15 9.52 -27.68
N LYS A 253 10.90 10.44 -26.72
CA LYS A 253 10.61 10.08 -25.33
C LYS A 253 9.30 9.29 -25.23
N CYS A 254 8.26 9.70 -25.96
CA CYS A 254 7.01 8.97 -26.03
C CYS A 254 7.20 7.55 -26.58
N VAL A 255 7.96 7.39 -27.68
CA VAL A 255 8.28 6.07 -28.24
C VAL A 255 8.99 5.20 -27.21
N ALA A 256 9.99 5.74 -26.49
CA ALA A 256 10.74 5.01 -25.49
C ALA A 256 9.86 4.59 -24.30
N GLU A 257 8.99 5.48 -23.78
CA GLU A 257 8.04 5.20 -22.70
C GLU A 257 7.08 4.05 -23.07
N ILE A 258 6.50 4.13 -24.27
CA ILE A 258 5.55 3.13 -24.77
C ILE A 258 6.24 1.80 -25.04
N ALA A 259 7.46 1.81 -25.62
CA ALA A 259 8.25 0.62 -25.85
C ALA A 259 8.66 -0.09 -24.54
N ASP A 260 8.94 0.68 -23.48
CA ASP A 260 9.19 0.13 -22.15
C ASP A 260 7.97 -0.62 -21.60
N LEU A 261 6.76 -0.13 -21.84
CA LEU A 261 5.53 -0.81 -21.41
C LEU A 261 5.20 -2.03 -22.28
N LEU A 262 5.42 -1.96 -23.60
CA LEU A 262 5.18 -3.08 -24.51
C LEU A 262 5.97 -4.35 -24.15
N ARG A 263 7.14 -4.21 -23.55
CA ARG A 263 7.96 -5.37 -23.14
C ARG A 263 7.33 -6.24 -22.07
N TYR A 264 6.33 -5.72 -21.33
CA TYR A 264 5.59 -6.45 -20.28
C TYR A 264 4.38 -7.24 -20.83
N ILE A 265 3.96 -6.98 -22.08
CA ILE A 265 2.91 -7.74 -22.74
C ILE A 265 3.47 -9.11 -23.10
N LYS A 266 2.88 -10.15 -22.48
CA LYS A 266 3.29 -11.55 -22.70
C LYS A 266 2.51 -12.23 -23.83
N ASP A 267 1.25 -11.82 -24.02
CA ASP A 267 0.41 -12.34 -25.10
C ASP A 267 0.88 -11.79 -26.43
N GLN A 268 1.33 -12.70 -27.32
CA GLN A 268 1.91 -12.33 -28.62
C GLN A 268 0.88 -11.68 -29.53
N LEU A 269 -0.38 -12.12 -29.49
CA LEU A 269 -1.45 -11.56 -30.32
C LEU A 269 -1.74 -10.12 -29.91
N VAL A 270 -1.90 -9.88 -28.61
CA VAL A 270 -2.10 -8.52 -28.06
C VAL A 270 -0.90 -7.62 -28.39
N TYR A 271 0.32 -8.14 -28.26
CA TYR A 271 1.54 -7.42 -28.61
C TYR A 271 1.55 -6.99 -30.08
N ASP A 272 1.29 -7.91 -31.01
CA ASP A 272 1.31 -7.62 -32.44
C ASP A 272 0.17 -6.66 -32.83
N GLN A 273 -1.01 -6.78 -32.24
CA GLN A 273 -2.11 -5.81 -32.42
C GLN A 273 -1.73 -4.41 -31.93
N CYS A 274 -1.05 -4.30 -30.77
CA CYS A 274 -0.55 -3.01 -30.28
C CYS A 274 0.47 -2.40 -31.26
N ILE A 275 1.43 -3.18 -31.73
CA ILE A 275 2.44 -2.73 -32.71
C ILE A 275 1.79 -2.22 -33.98
N GLU A 276 0.80 -2.95 -34.52
CA GLU A 276 0.10 -2.54 -35.72
C GLU A 276 -0.66 -1.21 -35.49
N GLN A 277 -1.41 -1.07 -34.42
CA GLN A 277 -2.15 0.15 -34.12
C GLN A 277 -1.20 1.34 -33.87
N LEU A 278 -0.10 1.14 -33.15
CA LEU A 278 0.92 2.17 -32.93
C LEU A 278 1.57 2.62 -34.23
N SER A 279 1.80 1.69 -35.18
CA SER A 279 2.37 2.06 -36.48
C SER A 279 1.43 2.90 -37.36
N ARG A 280 0.11 2.80 -37.12
CA ARG A 280 -0.88 3.68 -37.74
C ARG A 280 -0.92 5.07 -37.11
N LEU A 281 -0.56 5.17 -35.82
CA LEU A 281 -0.51 6.45 -35.10
C LEU A 281 0.79 7.20 -35.39
N HIS A 282 1.94 6.52 -35.36
CA HIS A 282 3.24 7.13 -35.50
C HIS A 282 4.30 6.13 -36.00
N GLY A 283 4.95 6.48 -37.10
CA GLY A 283 6.08 5.75 -37.65
C GLY A 283 5.70 4.45 -38.35
N LYS A 284 6.62 3.49 -38.35
CA LYS A 284 6.46 2.18 -39.00
C LYS A 284 6.58 1.04 -37.98
N VAL A 285 6.04 -0.13 -38.29
CA VAL A 285 6.15 -1.35 -37.46
C VAL A 285 7.60 -1.61 -37.01
N LYS A 286 8.57 -1.40 -37.91
CA LYS A 286 10.00 -1.57 -37.59
C LYS A 286 10.46 -0.65 -36.45
N LEU A 287 10.05 0.63 -36.46
CA LEU A 287 10.39 1.59 -35.39
C LEU A 287 10.01 1.05 -34.00
N TRP A 288 8.79 0.54 -33.87
CA TRP A 288 8.28 0.04 -32.60
C TRP A 288 8.96 -1.25 -32.16
N ARG A 289 9.20 -2.18 -33.08
CA ARG A 289 9.94 -3.43 -32.79
C ARG A 289 11.38 -3.16 -32.36
N ASP A 290 12.06 -2.25 -33.04
CA ASP A 290 13.44 -1.85 -32.70
C ASP A 290 13.45 -1.16 -31.33
N ALA A 291 12.52 -0.26 -31.03
CA ALA A 291 12.40 0.41 -29.75
C ALA A 291 12.15 -0.57 -28.59
N VAL A 292 11.27 -1.57 -28.78
CA VAL A 292 11.03 -2.62 -27.77
C VAL A 292 12.28 -3.49 -27.58
N THR A 293 12.98 -3.81 -28.65
CA THR A 293 14.24 -4.57 -28.57
C THR A 293 15.30 -3.80 -27.79
N GLN A 294 15.43 -2.50 -28.04
CA GLN A 294 16.28 -1.61 -27.26
C GLN A 294 15.88 -1.58 -25.79
N ALA A 295 14.59 -1.36 -25.48
CA ALA A 295 14.08 -1.32 -24.12
C ALA A 295 14.33 -2.64 -23.37
N ARG A 296 14.18 -3.80 -24.03
CA ARG A 296 14.54 -5.12 -23.47
C ARG A 296 16.05 -5.25 -23.22
N GLY A 297 16.88 -4.75 -24.13
CA GLY A 297 18.34 -4.72 -23.98
C GLY A 297 18.80 -3.83 -22.83
N GLU A 298 18.22 -2.64 -22.71
CA GLU A 298 18.50 -1.72 -21.59
C GLU A 298 18.05 -2.30 -20.25
N ALA A 299 16.89 -2.96 -20.22
CA ALA A 299 16.40 -3.63 -19.02
C ALA A 299 17.31 -4.77 -18.59
N ARG A 300 17.83 -5.58 -19.54
CA ARG A 300 18.84 -6.61 -19.25
C ARG A 300 20.12 -5.99 -18.70
N ARG A 301 20.63 -4.93 -19.30
CA ARG A 301 21.83 -4.21 -18.81
C ARG A 301 21.63 -3.56 -17.44
N ARG A 302 20.40 -3.11 -17.13
CA ARG A 302 20.04 -2.60 -15.79
C ARG A 302 19.93 -3.73 -14.76
N ASN A 303 19.50 -4.92 -15.18
CA ASN A 303 19.48 -6.14 -14.35
C ASN A 303 20.88 -6.75 -14.18
N ASP A 304 21.81 -6.53 -15.14
CA ASP A 304 23.24 -6.91 -15.03
C ASP A 304 24.08 -5.94 -14.17
N LYS A 305 23.66 -4.70 -13.98
CA LYS A 305 24.04 -3.91 -12.79
C LYS A 305 23.11 -4.39 -11.67
N PRO A 306 23.61 -4.71 -10.46
CA PRO A 306 22.74 -5.16 -9.40
C PRO A 306 21.67 -4.07 -9.20
N ALA A 307 20.57 -4.20 -9.92
CA ALA A 307 19.37 -3.43 -9.72
C ALA A 307 18.97 -3.68 -8.29
N ALA A 308 18.52 -2.64 -7.61
CA ALA A 308 17.90 -2.80 -6.32
C ALA A 308 16.90 -3.96 -6.42
N MET A 309 17.35 -5.16 -6.06
CA MET A 309 16.50 -6.31 -5.91
C MET A 309 15.35 -5.86 -5.03
N ASN A 310 14.11 -6.16 -5.43
CA ASN A 310 12.97 -6.02 -4.56
C ASN A 310 13.36 -6.62 -3.21
N GLU A 311 13.03 -5.96 -2.12
CA GLU A 311 13.43 -6.35 -0.75
C GLU A 311 13.17 -7.84 -0.50
N MET A 312 12.07 -8.37 -1.01
CA MET A 312 11.69 -9.78 -0.98
C MET A 312 12.64 -10.69 -1.78
N GLN A 313 13.16 -10.22 -2.92
CA GLN A 313 14.13 -10.96 -3.74
C GLN A 313 15.52 -10.95 -3.12
N ARG A 314 15.91 -9.82 -2.52
CA ARG A 314 17.15 -9.71 -1.73
C ARG A 314 17.11 -10.64 -0.52
N GLU A 315 15.97 -10.71 0.14
CA GLU A 315 15.77 -11.59 1.28
C GLU A 315 15.84 -13.07 0.87
N ALA A 316 15.20 -13.44 -0.24
CA ALA A 316 15.27 -14.79 -0.77
C ALA A 316 16.69 -15.18 -1.21
N GLU A 317 17.43 -14.25 -1.83
CA GLU A 317 18.81 -14.48 -2.24
C GLU A 317 19.74 -14.58 -1.03
N LEU A 318 19.56 -13.71 -0.03
CA LEU A 318 20.33 -13.76 1.20
C LEU A 318 20.07 -15.08 1.97
N LEU A 319 18.82 -15.54 2.05
CA LEU A 319 18.49 -16.83 2.66
C LEU A 319 19.17 -18.00 1.94
N ARG A 320 19.22 -17.97 0.60
CA ARG A 320 19.89 -19.00 -0.22
C ARG A 320 21.39 -19.09 0.07
N GLN A 321 22.06 -17.96 0.34
CA GLN A 321 23.49 -17.95 0.70
C GLN A 321 23.77 -18.75 1.99
N PHE A 322 22.78 -18.82 2.89
CA PHE A 322 22.85 -19.64 4.12
C PHE A 322 22.26 -21.05 3.95
N GLY A 323 21.88 -21.44 2.71
CA GLY A 323 21.22 -22.72 2.44
C GLY A 323 19.82 -22.84 3.06
N LEU A 324 19.12 -21.70 3.15
CA LEU A 324 17.80 -21.56 3.75
C LEU A 324 16.81 -21.02 2.73
N PHE A 325 15.53 -21.31 2.95
CA PHE A 325 14.43 -20.59 2.32
C PHE A 325 13.19 -20.58 3.23
N VAL A 326 12.27 -19.69 2.93
CA VAL A 326 11.04 -19.50 3.71
C VAL A 326 9.83 -19.86 2.85
N ARG A 327 8.94 -20.67 3.43
CA ARG A 327 7.64 -20.98 2.88
C ARG A 327 6.61 -21.04 4.00
N GLU A 328 5.46 -20.36 3.82
CA GLU A 328 4.34 -20.38 4.79
C GLU A 328 4.76 -20.02 6.23
N ASN A 329 5.61 -18.99 6.39
CA ASN A 329 6.21 -18.58 7.66
C ASN A 329 7.00 -19.71 8.37
N CYS A 330 7.60 -20.61 7.64
CA CYS A 330 8.48 -21.66 8.16
C CYS A 330 9.84 -21.56 7.49
N TYR A 331 10.92 -21.84 8.23
CA TYR A 331 12.23 -22.06 7.63
C TYR A 331 12.35 -23.49 7.11
N TYR A 332 12.99 -23.61 5.96
CA TYR A 332 13.36 -24.85 5.30
C TYR A 332 14.84 -24.85 4.96
N SER A 333 15.45 -26.02 4.92
CA SER A 333 16.82 -26.22 4.47
C SER A 333 16.90 -27.39 3.50
N ILE A 334 17.71 -27.26 2.46
CA ILE A 334 18.07 -28.36 1.56
C ILE A 334 19.27 -29.06 2.17
N GLY A 335 19.21 -30.40 2.32
CA GLY A 335 20.34 -31.23 2.69
C GLY A 335 21.35 -31.35 1.54
N GLU A 336 22.61 -31.69 1.83
CA GLU A 336 23.64 -31.91 0.79
C GLU A 336 23.33 -33.13 -0.08
N ASP A 337 22.54 -34.09 0.44
CA ASP A 337 22.17 -35.33 -0.22
C ASP A 337 20.67 -35.51 -0.50
N ASP A 338 19.82 -34.51 -0.17
CA ASP A 338 18.38 -34.60 -0.31
C ASP A 338 17.87 -33.65 -1.40
N ASP A 339 17.17 -34.19 -2.41
CA ASP A 339 16.49 -33.43 -3.45
C ASP A 339 15.24 -32.67 -2.94
N GLU A 340 14.74 -33.01 -1.74
CA GLU A 340 13.57 -32.36 -1.14
C GLU A 340 13.90 -31.51 0.08
N PRO A 341 13.35 -30.28 0.14
CA PRO A 341 13.58 -29.39 1.26
C PRO A 341 12.93 -29.89 2.56
N SER A 342 13.69 -29.98 3.63
CA SER A 342 13.19 -30.33 4.95
C SER A 342 12.80 -29.10 5.78
N ARG A 343 11.62 -29.13 6.42
CA ARG A 343 11.16 -28.07 7.31
C ARG A 343 11.95 -28.10 8.62
N ILE A 344 12.56 -26.95 9.00
CA ILE A 344 13.40 -26.84 10.20
C ILE A 344 12.73 -26.07 11.34
N SER A 345 11.65 -25.33 11.05
CA SER A 345 10.83 -24.66 12.08
C SER A 345 9.37 -24.53 11.61
N ASN A 346 8.46 -24.23 12.53
CA ASN A 346 7.09 -23.80 12.20
C ASN A 346 6.89 -22.29 12.33
N PHE A 347 7.96 -21.51 12.32
CA PHE A 347 7.97 -20.07 12.44
C PHE A 347 9.17 -19.46 11.70
N ILE A 348 9.08 -18.16 11.44
CA ILE A 348 10.20 -17.31 11.02
C ILE A 348 10.51 -16.27 12.10
N MET A 349 11.73 -15.74 12.06
CA MET A 349 12.22 -14.68 12.93
C MET A 349 12.61 -13.48 12.08
N GLU A 350 12.12 -12.32 12.47
CA GLU A 350 12.51 -11.02 11.91
C GLU A 350 13.36 -10.31 12.98
N PRO A 351 14.62 -9.97 12.69
CA PRO A 351 15.46 -9.26 13.64
C PRO A 351 14.96 -7.83 13.77
N LEU A 352 14.78 -7.36 15.00
CA LEU A 352 14.35 -5.99 15.30
C LEU A 352 15.54 -5.16 15.76
N PHE A 353 16.22 -5.58 16.84
CA PHE A 353 17.37 -4.89 17.40
C PHE A 353 18.35 -5.82 18.10
N HIS A 354 19.62 -5.46 18.02
CA HIS A 354 20.67 -5.93 18.93
C HIS A 354 20.91 -4.85 19.98
N ILE A 355 20.66 -5.17 21.24
CA ILE A 355 20.95 -4.28 22.36
C ILE A 355 22.38 -4.53 22.79
N GLU A 356 23.26 -3.55 22.58
CA GLU A 356 24.64 -3.62 23.00
C GLU A 356 24.73 -3.50 24.52
N ASP A 357 25.23 -4.55 25.17
CA ASP A 357 25.54 -4.59 26.59
C ASP A 357 26.90 -5.29 26.78
N GLU A 358 27.72 -4.81 27.72
CA GLU A 358 29.12 -5.24 27.90
C GLU A 358 29.28 -6.73 28.27
N ILE A 359 28.24 -7.37 28.79
CA ILE A 359 28.35 -8.70 29.37
C ILE A 359 27.54 -9.78 28.67
N ASN A 360 26.37 -9.45 28.10
CA ASN A 360 25.46 -10.38 27.43
C ASN A 360 24.62 -9.66 26.39
N GLY A 361 25.07 -9.63 25.15
CA GLY A 361 24.28 -9.08 24.06
C GLY A 361 22.87 -9.70 24.04
N THR A 362 21.85 -8.86 24.06
CA THR A 362 20.44 -9.27 23.95
C THR A 362 19.92 -8.89 22.59
N ARG A 363 19.24 -9.81 21.91
CA ARG A 363 18.63 -9.57 20.61
C ARG A 363 17.12 -9.68 20.70
N ILE A 364 16.44 -8.74 20.08
CA ILE A 364 14.98 -8.70 20.01
C ILE A 364 14.55 -9.16 18.63
N PHE A 365 13.65 -10.13 18.59
CA PHE A 365 13.08 -10.68 17.37
C PHE A 365 11.56 -10.62 17.40
N ARG A 366 10.96 -10.33 16.24
CA ARG A 366 9.56 -10.64 15.98
C ARG A 366 9.48 -12.03 15.37
N MET A 367 8.76 -12.93 16.05
CA MET A 367 8.51 -14.28 15.56
C MET A 367 7.10 -14.36 14.97
N ARG A 368 6.98 -15.00 13.81
CA ARG A 368 5.69 -15.27 13.16
C ARG A 368 5.62 -16.76 12.82
N ASN A 369 4.59 -17.45 13.32
CA ASN A 369 4.41 -18.86 13.05
C ASN A 369 3.55 -19.12 11.80
N MET A 370 3.45 -20.39 11.39
CA MET A 370 2.66 -20.83 10.23
C MET A 370 1.18 -20.47 10.31
N TYR A 371 0.64 -20.16 11.48
CA TYR A 371 -0.72 -19.72 11.70
C TYR A 371 -0.87 -18.19 11.73
N ASN A 372 0.16 -17.45 11.32
CA ASN A 372 0.22 -15.98 11.35
C ASN A 372 0.15 -15.36 12.77
N VAL A 373 0.42 -16.13 13.81
CA VAL A 373 0.52 -15.58 15.16
C VAL A 373 1.90 -14.92 15.31
N CYS A 374 1.91 -13.65 15.75
CA CYS A 374 3.13 -12.90 15.99
C CYS A 374 3.42 -12.78 17.49
N ARG A 375 4.70 -12.89 17.85
CA ARG A 375 5.23 -12.66 19.20
C ARG A 375 6.57 -11.96 19.11
N VAL A 376 6.85 -11.08 20.05
CA VAL A 376 8.19 -10.52 20.25
C VAL A 376 8.90 -11.31 21.33
N ILE A 377 10.15 -11.63 21.10
CA ILE A 377 10.99 -12.40 22.03
C ILE A 377 12.34 -11.71 22.19
N GLU A 378 12.82 -11.69 23.41
CA GLU A 378 14.21 -11.33 23.74
C GLU A 378 15.03 -12.60 23.95
N LEU A 379 16.13 -12.71 23.23
CA LEU A 379 17.07 -13.82 23.30
C LEU A 379 18.47 -13.30 23.66
N LYS A 380 19.05 -13.87 24.68
CA LYS A 380 20.47 -13.66 25.02
C LYS A 380 21.35 -14.47 24.08
N GLU A 381 22.59 -14.04 23.88
CA GLU A 381 23.56 -14.78 23.06
C GLU A 381 23.75 -16.22 23.54
N SER A 382 23.75 -16.44 24.85
CA SER A 382 23.81 -17.78 25.45
C SER A 382 22.61 -18.67 25.11
N GLU A 383 21.44 -18.09 24.88
CA GLU A 383 20.24 -18.85 24.49
C GLU A 383 20.26 -19.15 22.96
N LEU A 384 20.86 -18.30 22.14
CA LEU A 384 21.04 -18.51 20.71
C LEU A 384 22.17 -19.49 20.36
N CYS A 385 23.13 -19.67 21.26
CA CYS A 385 24.26 -20.61 21.08
C CYS A 385 23.98 -22.02 21.61
N SER A 386 22.89 -22.25 22.33
CA SER A 386 22.48 -23.54 22.86
C SER A 386 21.15 -23.97 22.29
N LEU A 387 21.14 -25.10 21.56
CA LEU A 387 19.91 -25.63 20.97
C LEU A 387 18.82 -25.89 22.02
N SER A 388 19.20 -26.47 23.16
CA SER A 388 18.27 -26.79 24.26
C SER A 388 17.66 -25.53 24.85
N ASN A 389 18.48 -24.50 25.13
CA ASN A 389 17.99 -23.23 25.68
C ASN A 389 17.11 -22.50 24.69
N PHE A 390 17.48 -22.49 23.40
CA PHE A 390 16.70 -21.90 22.34
C PHE A 390 15.33 -22.60 22.22
N GLN A 391 15.31 -23.95 22.15
CA GLN A 391 14.07 -24.69 22.03
C GLN A 391 13.15 -24.48 23.25
N GLN A 392 13.72 -24.47 24.47
CA GLN A 392 12.97 -24.17 25.68
C GLN A 392 12.36 -22.76 25.64
N LYS A 393 13.14 -21.77 25.23
CA LYS A 393 12.71 -20.38 25.20
C LYS A 393 11.62 -20.15 24.16
N VAL A 394 11.78 -20.64 22.93
CA VAL A 394 10.75 -20.48 21.89
C VAL A 394 9.52 -21.33 22.19
N GLY A 395 9.68 -22.53 22.73
CA GLY A 395 8.59 -23.41 23.14
C GLY A 395 7.72 -22.81 24.26
N SER A 396 8.29 -21.98 25.14
CA SER A 396 7.54 -21.27 26.19
C SER A 396 6.53 -20.26 25.67
N LEU A 397 6.65 -19.86 24.40
CA LEU A 397 5.70 -18.97 23.73
C LEU A 397 4.43 -19.68 23.20
N GLY A 398 4.34 -21.01 23.39
CA GLY A 398 3.22 -21.83 22.93
C GLY A 398 3.51 -22.47 21.56
N ASN A 399 2.79 -22.12 20.52
CA ASN A 399 2.82 -22.78 19.21
C ASN A 399 4.06 -22.46 18.35
N TYR A 400 5.27 -22.44 18.95
CA TYR A 400 6.53 -22.22 18.24
C TYR A 400 7.45 -23.40 18.47
N VAL A 401 7.86 -24.08 17.40
CA VAL A 401 8.65 -25.32 17.46
C VAL A 401 9.84 -25.23 16.51
N TRP A 402 11.02 -25.52 17.06
CA TRP A 402 12.24 -25.71 16.30
C TRP A 402 12.53 -27.21 16.14
N LEU A 403 12.67 -27.67 14.90
CA LEU A 403 12.73 -29.09 14.54
C LEU A 403 14.13 -29.57 14.19
N ALA A 404 15.07 -28.65 13.89
CA ALA A 404 16.39 -29.01 13.37
C ALA A 404 17.50 -29.03 14.43
N LYS A 405 18.67 -29.51 14.02
CA LYS A 405 19.91 -29.55 14.82
C LYS A 405 20.52 -28.14 14.91
N ILE A 406 21.60 -28.06 15.76
CA ILE A 406 22.27 -26.78 16.06
C ILE A 406 22.94 -26.15 14.84
N ASP A 407 23.42 -26.93 13.87
CA ASP A 407 24.02 -26.41 12.63
C ASP A 407 23.04 -25.56 11.85
N LYS A 408 21.78 -25.96 11.76
CA LYS A 408 20.72 -25.19 11.09
C LYS A 408 20.33 -23.93 11.88
N LEU A 409 20.35 -24.03 13.24
CA LEU A 409 20.15 -22.83 14.07
C LEU A 409 21.28 -21.82 13.86
N ASN A 410 22.51 -22.24 13.74
CA ASN A 410 23.66 -21.37 13.47
C ASN A 410 23.51 -20.67 12.11
N ARG A 411 23.09 -21.36 11.06
CA ARG A 411 22.82 -20.74 9.74
C ARG A 411 21.72 -19.68 9.81
N VAL A 412 20.62 -19.96 10.51
CA VAL A 412 19.55 -18.97 10.74
C VAL A 412 20.07 -17.80 11.57
N LYS A 413 20.88 -18.05 12.59
CA LYS A 413 21.52 -17.03 13.42
C LYS A 413 22.39 -16.10 12.58
N GLU A 414 23.28 -16.63 11.74
CA GLU A 414 24.15 -15.84 10.86
C GLU A 414 23.32 -14.95 9.89
N TYR A 415 22.26 -15.52 9.28
CA TYR A 415 21.34 -14.77 8.46
C TYR A 415 20.68 -13.62 9.23
N LEU A 416 20.16 -13.89 10.44
CA LEU A 416 19.50 -12.87 11.26
C LEU A 416 20.47 -11.77 11.71
N TYR A 417 21.71 -12.13 12.04
CA TYR A 417 22.74 -11.17 12.48
C TYR A 417 23.15 -10.22 11.35
N SER A 418 23.16 -10.67 10.11
CA SER A 418 23.46 -9.82 8.95
C SER A 418 22.42 -8.72 8.70
N LYS A 419 21.23 -8.82 9.34
CA LYS A 419 20.08 -7.89 9.15
C LYS A 419 19.70 -7.10 10.40
N THR A 420 20.40 -7.31 11.51
CA THR A 420 19.99 -6.73 12.80
C THR A 420 20.55 -5.32 12.98
N ASP A 421 19.67 -4.36 13.21
CA ASP A 421 20.05 -3.00 13.65
C ASP A 421 20.51 -3.04 15.11
N THR A 422 21.39 -2.09 15.48
CA THR A 422 21.96 -1.98 16.81
C THR A 422 21.34 -0.84 17.58
N ALA A 423 21.01 -1.06 18.86
CA ALA A 423 20.58 -0.03 19.80
C ALA A 423 21.48 -0.03 21.03
N GLU A 424 21.94 1.16 21.44
CA GLU A 424 22.75 1.34 22.64
C GLU A 424 21.87 1.33 23.90
N ARG A 425 22.22 0.57 24.91
CA ARG A 425 21.48 0.49 26.16
C ARG A 425 21.70 1.70 27.04
N ILE A 426 20.65 2.42 27.40
CA ILE A 426 20.70 3.47 28.44
C ILE A 426 20.84 2.83 29.81
N ARG A 427 21.99 3.03 30.45
CA ARG A 427 22.31 2.47 31.77
C ARG A 427 21.81 3.30 32.93
N LYS A 428 21.76 4.61 32.77
CA LYS A 428 21.29 5.56 33.77
C LYS A 428 20.35 6.58 33.14
N LEU A 429 19.25 6.82 33.82
CA LEU A 429 18.36 7.93 33.48
C LEU A 429 19.00 9.25 33.89
N GLY A 430 18.59 10.33 33.24
CA GLY A 430 19.12 11.69 33.48
C GLY A 430 19.96 12.17 32.29
N TRP A 431 20.82 13.15 32.58
CA TRP A 431 21.65 13.81 31.58
C TRP A 431 22.74 12.87 31.03
N ASN A 432 22.76 12.66 29.74
CA ASN A 432 23.83 11.96 29.02
C ASN A 432 24.71 13.02 28.33
N ALA A 433 25.88 13.30 28.94
CA ALA A 433 26.77 14.33 28.45
C ALA A 433 27.47 13.98 27.14
N ALA A 434 27.66 12.68 26.85
CA ALA A 434 28.33 12.21 25.65
C ALA A 434 27.46 12.44 24.41
N GLU A 435 26.15 12.23 24.53
CA GLU A 435 25.20 12.33 23.41
C GLU A 435 24.35 13.60 23.44
N GLY A 436 24.42 14.39 24.55
CA GLY A 436 23.74 15.68 24.66
C GLY A 436 22.22 15.60 24.85
N PHE A 437 21.73 14.56 25.50
CA PHE A 437 20.30 14.39 25.76
C PHE A 437 19.97 14.07 27.22
N PHE A 438 18.69 14.17 27.60
CA PHE A 438 18.20 13.75 28.91
C PHE A 438 17.29 12.49 28.73
N ALA A 439 17.67 11.37 29.39
CA ALA A 439 16.93 10.11 29.33
C ALA A 439 15.92 10.01 30.49
N PHE A 440 14.69 9.66 30.14
CA PHE A 440 13.58 9.31 31.04
C PHE A 440 13.20 7.83 30.86
N GLY A 441 12.41 7.27 31.75
CA GLY A 441 11.94 5.89 31.63
C GLY A 441 11.00 5.66 30.43
N ASN A 442 10.37 6.69 29.92
CA ASN A 442 9.45 6.66 28.79
C ASN A 442 9.96 7.35 27.52
N GLY A 443 11.23 7.79 27.49
CA GLY A 443 11.79 8.41 26.30
C GLY A 443 13.02 9.26 26.52
N ILE A 444 13.44 9.96 25.50
CA ILE A 444 14.61 10.84 25.47
C ILE A 444 14.20 12.24 25.07
N PHE A 445 14.58 13.24 25.88
CA PHE A 445 14.45 14.64 25.52
C PHE A 445 15.75 15.11 24.86
N PHE A 446 15.66 15.47 23.59
CA PHE A 446 16.79 15.90 22.76
C PHE A 446 16.42 17.10 21.89
N ALA A 447 17.28 18.10 21.81
CA ALA A 447 17.12 19.28 20.95
C ALA A 447 15.73 19.96 21.07
N GLY A 448 15.17 20.04 22.28
CA GLY A 448 13.87 20.67 22.51
C GLY A 448 12.65 19.76 22.23
N THR A 449 12.87 18.51 21.87
CA THR A 449 11.80 17.57 21.53
C THR A 449 11.87 16.32 22.42
N PHE A 450 10.71 15.87 22.92
CA PHE A 450 10.60 14.57 23.59
C PHE A 450 10.33 13.46 22.58
N ASN A 451 11.21 12.45 22.57
CA ASN A 451 11.10 11.28 21.73
C ASN A 451 10.72 10.09 22.64
N ALA A 452 9.46 9.66 22.55
CA ALA A 452 8.96 8.54 23.34
C ALA A 452 9.58 7.21 22.91
N VAL A 453 9.68 6.26 23.83
CA VAL A 453 10.01 4.87 23.50
C VAL A 453 8.90 4.23 22.68
N ASP A 454 9.27 3.33 21.78
CA ASP A 454 8.33 2.45 21.11
C ASP A 454 7.93 1.24 22.01
N GLU A 455 7.11 0.35 21.48
CA GLU A 455 6.65 -0.87 22.17
C GLU A 455 7.80 -1.80 22.63
N LEU A 456 8.98 -1.64 22.03
CA LEU A 456 10.19 -2.40 22.34
C LEU A 456 11.11 -1.71 23.35
N GLY A 457 10.73 -0.50 23.82
CA GLY A 457 11.59 0.33 24.65
C GLY A 457 12.69 1.05 23.89
N ILE A 458 12.56 1.20 22.57
CA ILE A 458 13.56 1.81 21.69
C ILE A 458 13.17 3.26 21.36
N VAL A 459 14.13 4.19 21.46
CA VAL A 459 14.06 5.53 20.87
C VAL A 459 14.96 5.57 19.65
N ARG A 460 14.40 5.92 18.49
CA ARG A 460 15.11 5.89 17.20
C ARG A 460 15.60 7.27 16.79
N CYS A 461 16.71 7.28 16.06
CA CYS A 461 17.21 8.47 15.33
C CYS A 461 17.61 9.66 16.18
N ILE A 462 18.15 9.45 17.37
CA ILE A 462 18.88 10.51 18.11
C ILE A 462 20.33 10.50 17.62
N ASN A 463 20.79 11.57 16.98
CA ASN A 463 22.13 11.66 16.37
C ASN A 463 22.49 10.46 15.45
N GLY A 464 21.48 9.89 14.75
CA GLY A 464 21.68 8.73 13.88
C GLY A 464 21.79 7.38 14.61
N LYS A 465 21.62 7.36 15.93
CA LYS A 465 21.66 6.13 16.76
C LYS A 465 20.27 5.77 17.28
N ALA A 466 20.10 4.50 17.66
CA ALA A 466 18.96 4.03 18.41
C ALA A 466 19.37 3.71 19.87
N PHE A 467 18.49 4.01 20.82
CA PHE A 467 18.73 3.79 22.24
C PHE A 467 17.64 2.93 22.86
N TYR A 468 18.02 1.94 23.66
CA TYR A 468 17.12 1.08 24.41
C TYR A 468 17.00 1.54 25.87
N ILE A 469 15.77 1.71 26.35
CA ILE A 469 15.45 2.08 27.73
C ILE A 469 14.69 0.92 28.36
N PRO A 470 15.26 0.25 29.41
CA PRO A 470 14.58 -0.87 30.05
C PRO A 470 13.25 -0.48 30.71
N ALA A 471 12.23 -1.30 30.55
CA ALA A 471 10.88 -1.08 31.09
C ALA A 471 10.80 -0.98 32.64
N THR A 472 11.88 -1.37 33.34
CA THR A 472 12.01 -1.27 34.82
C THR A 472 12.32 0.14 35.33
N SER A 473 12.49 1.11 34.44
CA SER A 473 12.78 2.50 34.77
C SER A 473 11.56 3.18 35.41
N LYS A 474 11.79 3.95 36.48
CA LYS A 474 10.72 4.60 37.26
C LYS A 474 10.60 6.12 37.09
N ILE A 475 11.43 6.73 36.25
CA ILE A 475 11.46 8.15 36.00
C ILE A 475 10.86 8.43 34.64
N TYR A 476 9.71 9.13 34.63
CA TYR A 476 8.96 9.45 33.43
C TYR A 476 8.88 10.98 33.25
N LEU A 477 8.84 11.42 32.01
CA LEU A 477 8.43 12.78 31.66
C LEU A 477 6.92 12.71 31.32
N ASN A 478 6.13 13.49 32.07
CA ASN A 478 4.68 13.59 31.86
C ASN A 478 4.35 14.65 30.79
#